data_a5c14f7a318b95ebe6d46acb2c52916e
#
_entry.id   a5c14f7a318b95ebe6d46acb2c52916e
#
_cell.length_a   1.000
_cell.length_b   1.000
_cell.length_c   1.000
_cell.angle_alpha   90.00
_cell.angle_beta   90.00
_cell.angle_gamma   90.00
#
_symmetry.space_group_name_H-M   'P 1'
#
loop_
_entity.id
_entity.type
_entity.pdbx_description
1 polymer ?
#
loop_
_entity_poly.entity_id
_entity_poly.type
_entity_poly.pdbx_seq_one_letter_code
_entity_poly.pdbx_strand_id
1 'polypeptide(L)'
;MTPKRRTEKKSGKQPRSGADPAMSIGIDLGTTRTVVSLADRGNYPVAGFTDLFGDDHDFLPSLSALTDEGLVHGFEARRAARRGAPLVRSLKRRLSSPTASWSAPVSFGSTSLPLGEVLASYLRYLRERLWRSSLLAGVDLGDERHRIAVAVPAHAYGAQRMITLDAFAAAGFHVTSMLNEPSAAGFEYSHRRGSTVSSRRTRVLTYDLGGGTFDTALVDVVGRDHEVLAARGQSDLGGDDIDLLLAEMILERAGVGQEELSSVETDDLLDQCREAKESLAPQTRRIVIDLRGRPVILQAAELYDAARPLLQRSLELMEPLVGGLDDGAPDLTEIAGIYLVGGASAFPPV
;
A
#
# COMPACT_ATOMS: atom_id res chain seq x y z
N MET A 1 52.70 -22.40 38.33
CA MET A 1 52.08 -21.98 37.03
C MET A 1 50.61 -21.66 37.27
N THR A 2 50.29 -20.39 37.35
CA THR A 2 48.96 -19.86 37.68
C THR A 2 48.27 -19.43 36.38
N PRO A 3 47.02 -19.80 36.09
CA PRO A 3 46.36 -19.39 34.84
C PRO A 3 45.82 -17.93 34.91
N LYS A 4 46.16 -17.13 33.92
CA LYS A 4 45.70 -15.77 33.71
C LYS A 4 44.20 -15.73 33.41
N ARG A 5 43.42 -15.03 34.24
CA ARG A 5 42.04 -14.62 33.97
C ARG A 5 41.97 -13.69 32.77
N ARG A 6 41.19 -14.07 31.77
CA ARG A 6 40.84 -13.27 30.60
C ARG A 6 39.67 -12.34 31.01
N THR A 7 39.92 -11.05 31.09
CA THR A 7 38.91 -10.03 31.32
C THR A 7 38.15 -9.78 30.03
N GLU A 8 36.87 -10.16 29.99
CA GLU A 8 35.93 -9.74 28.93
C GLU A 8 35.68 -8.24 29.03
N LYS A 9 36.07 -7.49 27.99
CA LYS A 9 35.67 -6.11 27.80
C LYS A 9 34.21 -6.09 27.35
N LYS A 10 33.29 -5.74 28.25
CA LYS A 10 31.95 -5.26 27.90
C LYS A 10 32.12 -3.98 27.12
N SER A 11 31.82 -4.00 25.81
CA SER A 11 31.67 -2.80 25.01
C SER A 11 30.36 -2.11 25.39
N GLY A 12 30.42 -1.18 26.32
CA GLY A 12 29.35 -0.25 26.59
C GLY A 12 29.18 0.64 25.36
N LYS A 13 28.06 0.51 24.65
CA LYS A 13 27.62 1.55 23.72
C LYS A 13 27.36 2.82 24.53
N GLN A 14 28.25 3.81 24.41
CA GLN A 14 28.00 5.16 24.90
C GLN A 14 26.75 5.73 24.20
N PRO A 15 25.86 6.44 24.91
CA PRO A 15 24.79 7.18 24.26
C PRO A 15 25.41 8.24 23.33
N ARG A 16 24.99 8.26 22.08
CA ARG A 16 25.38 9.27 21.10
C ARG A 16 24.93 10.64 21.59
N SER A 17 25.81 11.42 22.17
CA SER A 17 25.61 12.84 22.46
C SER A 17 25.89 13.66 21.22
N GLY A 18 24.93 13.77 20.34
CA GLY A 18 24.92 14.63 19.14
C GLY A 18 23.51 14.54 18.58
N ALA A 19 22.89 15.67 18.29
CA ALA A 19 21.58 15.68 17.64
C ALA A 19 21.67 14.85 16.37
N ASP A 20 20.80 13.85 16.23
CA ASP A 20 20.73 13.01 15.04
C ASP A 20 20.56 13.90 13.79
N PRO A 21 21.20 13.58 12.65
CA PRO A 21 21.08 14.40 11.44
C PRO A 21 19.62 14.42 10.98
N ALA A 22 19.21 15.56 10.37
CA ALA A 22 17.90 15.69 9.75
C ALA A 22 17.73 14.60 8.68
N MET A 23 16.59 13.89 8.73
CA MET A 23 16.28 12.80 7.80
C MET A 23 15.17 13.22 6.84
N SER A 24 15.16 12.63 5.65
CA SER A 24 14.05 12.75 4.69
C SER A 24 13.39 11.38 4.56
N ILE A 25 12.11 11.29 4.92
CA ILE A 25 11.36 10.05 5.03
C ILE A 25 10.13 10.14 4.14
N GLY A 26 9.89 9.12 3.33
CA GLY A 26 8.67 8.96 2.53
C GLY A 26 7.76 7.90 3.16
N ILE A 27 6.47 8.19 3.26
CA ILE A 27 5.46 7.25 3.75
C ILE A 27 4.39 7.12 2.66
N ASP A 28 4.25 5.91 2.14
CA ASP A 28 3.13 5.51 1.29
C ASP A 28 2.10 4.75 2.15
N LEU A 29 1.00 5.42 2.45
CA LEU A 29 -0.15 4.82 3.12
C LEU A 29 -1.02 4.12 2.08
N GLY A 30 -0.64 2.91 1.69
CA GLY A 30 -1.37 2.12 0.70
C GLY A 30 -2.64 1.45 1.27
N THR A 31 -3.50 0.98 0.37
CA THR A 31 -4.76 0.30 0.73
C THR A 31 -4.51 -1.00 1.49
N THR A 32 -3.53 -1.78 1.07
CA THR A 32 -3.20 -3.09 1.65
C THR A 32 -1.89 -3.11 2.40
N ARG A 33 -0.96 -2.23 2.03
CA ARG A 33 0.41 -2.17 2.57
C ARG A 33 0.81 -0.73 2.80
N THR A 34 1.41 -0.45 3.93
CA THR A 34 2.07 0.84 4.20
C THR A 34 3.57 0.63 4.09
N VAL A 35 4.21 1.43 3.25
CA VAL A 35 5.65 1.38 2.99
C VAL A 35 6.30 2.66 3.48
N VAL A 36 7.46 2.53 4.12
CA VAL A 36 8.23 3.68 4.61
C VAL A 36 9.66 3.59 4.07
N SER A 37 10.12 4.65 3.45
CA SER A 37 11.48 4.74 2.91
C SER A 37 12.25 5.91 3.50
N LEU A 38 13.57 5.80 3.53
CA LEU A 38 14.50 6.84 3.96
C LEU A 38 15.36 7.26 2.77
N ALA A 39 15.53 8.56 2.55
CA ALA A 39 16.52 9.05 1.61
C ALA A 39 17.91 9.06 2.27
N ASP A 40 18.83 8.23 1.79
CA ASP A 40 20.21 8.12 2.26
C ASP A 40 21.18 8.20 1.09
N ARG A 41 21.77 9.37 0.87
CA ARG A 41 22.85 9.61 -0.10
C ARG A 41 22.58 9.09 -1.51
N GLY A 42 21.33 9.27 -1.98
CA GLY A 42 20.89 8.81 -3.31
C GLY A 42 20.36 7.37 -3.34
N ASN A 43 20.35 6.67 -2.21
CA ASN A 43 19.63 5.42 -2.02
C ASN A 43 18.32 5.67 -1.27
N TYR A 44 17.39 4.76 -1.43
CA TYR A 44 16.06 4.83 -0.80
C TYR A 44 15.72 3.51 -0.11
N PRO A 45 16.47 3.15 0.97
CA PRO A 45 16.17 1.92 1.70
C PRO A 45 14.77 1.97 2.31
N VAL A 46 14.09 0.83 2.29
CA VAL A 46 12.76 0.65 2.86
C VAL A 46 12.88 0.11 4.29
N ALA A 47 12.03 0.60 5.18
CA ALA A 47 11.97 0.13 6.56
C ALA A 47 11.42 -1.30 6.62
N GLY A 48 12.14 -2.18 7.29
CA GLY A 48 11.70 -3.55 7.54
C GLY A 48 10.79 -3.65 8.77
N PHE A 49 9.81 -4.51 8.68
CA PHE A 49 8.87 -4.84 9.75
C PHE A 49 8.88 -6.35 9.99
N THR A 50 9.25 -6.75 11.17
CA THR A 50 9.25 -8.18 11.56
C THR A 50 7.84 -8.59 11.98
N ASP A 51 7.34 -9.68 11.44
CA ASP A 51 6.05 -10.24 11.81
C ASP A 51 6.10 -11.06 13.12
N LEU A 52 5.02 -11.76 13.43
CA LEU A 52 4.86 -12.54 14.66
C LEU A 52 5.61 -13.89 14.64
N PHE A 53 6.09 -14.29 13.47
CA PHE A 53 6.88 -15.51 13.27
C PHE A 53 8.38 -15.23 13.20
N GLY A 54 8.75 -13.93 13.11
CA GLY A 54 10.13 -13.49 12.98
C GLY A 54 10.55 -13.24 11.54
N ASP A 55 9.63 -13.29 10.58
CA ASP A 55 9.88 -12.98 9.18
C ASP A 55 9.89 -11.48 8.94
N ASP A 56 10.86 -11.00 8.17
CA ASP A 56 11.01 -9.58 7.84
C ASP A 56 10.27 -9.25 6.53
N HIS A 57 9.50 -8.16 6.57
CA HIS A 57 8.74 -7.62 5.45
C HIS A 57 9.14 -6.16 5.20
N ASP A 58 9.10 -5.73 3.96
CA ASP A 58 9.35 -4.34 3.53
C ASP A 58 8.09 -3.46 3.62
N PHE A 59 7.04 -3.93 4.26
CA PHE A 59 5.77 -3.23 4.47
C PHE A 59 5.10 -3.61 5.79
N LEU A 60 4.22 -2.73 6.25
CA LEU A 60 3.26 -3.02 7.32
C LEU A 60 1.88 -3.25 6.69
N PRO A 61 1.15 -4.37 7.00
CA PRO A 61 -0.21 -4.56 6.51
C PRO A 61 -1.16 -3.45 6.98
N SER A 62 -1.92 -2.85 6.06
CA SER A 62 -2.92 -1.80 6.36
C SER A 62 -4.22 -2.41 6.88
N LEU A 63 -4.13 -3.17 7.96
CA LEU A 63 -5.20 -3.92 8.61
C LEU A 63 -5.46 -3.41 10.01
N SER A 64 -6.72 -3.42 10.43
CA SER A 64 -7.13 -3.13 11.82
C SER A 64 -8.19 -4.12 12.26
N ALA A 65 -8.07 -4.67 13.46
CA ALA A 65 -9.07 -5.55 14.07
C ALA A 65 -9.43 -5.04 15.46
N LEU A 66 -10.66 -5.30 15.88
CA LEU A 66 -11.13 -4.95 17.21
C LEU A 66 -11.20 -6.20 18.07
N THR A 67 -10.42 -6.21 19.14
CA THR A 67 -10.44 -7.25 20.18
C THR A 67 -11.10 -6.73 21.44
N ASP A 68 -11.32 -7.58 22.43
CA ASP A 68 -11.81 -7.17 23.75
C ASP A 68 -10.85 -6.22 24.47
N GLU A 69 -9.56 -6.26 24.13
CA GLU A 69 -8.51 -5.38 24.68
C GLU A 69 -8.37 -4.05 23.91
N GLY A 70 -9.06 -3.90 22.77
CA GLY A 70 -9.03 -2.73 21.91
C GLY A 70 -8.56 -2.99 20.48
N LEU A 71 -8.21 -1.90 19.77
CA LEU A 71 -7.72 -1.99 18.40
C LEU A 71 -6.31 -2.58 18.32
N VAL A 72 -6.14 -3.53 17.42
CA VAL A 72 -4.84 -4.08 17.01
C VAL A 72 -4.66 -3.88 15.51
N HIS A 73 -3.40 -3.81 15.05
CA HIS A 73 -3.09 -3.40 13.68
C HIS A 73 -2.06 -4.32 13.03
N GLY A 74 -1.93 -4.21 11.70
CA GLY A 74 -0.89 -4.89 10.94
C GLY A 74 -0.96 -6.42 11.05
N PHE A 75 0.17 -7.05 11.33
CA PHE A 75 0.30 -8.51 11.50
C PHE A 75 -0.51 -9.03 12.69
N GLU A 76 -0.63 -8.22 13.75
CA GLU A 76 -1.43 -8.56 14.93
C GLU A 76 -2.92 -8.58 14.62
N ALA A 77 -3.41 -7.66 13.78
CA ALA A 77 -4.79 -7.65 13.32
C ALA A 77 -5.13 -8.91 12.50
N ARG A 78 -4.22 -9.35 11.61
CA ARG A 78 -4.39 -10.60 10.86
C ARG A 78 -4.48 -11.80 11.80
N ARG A 79 -3.63 -11.86 12.83
CA ARG A 79 -3.70 -12.94 13.85
C ARG A 79 -4.99 -12.89 14.64
N ALA A 80 -5.45 -11.70 15.03
CA ALA A 80 -6.69 -11.54 15.77
C ALA A 80 -7.92 -11.98 14.94
N ALA A 81 -7.95 -11.64 13.64
CA ALA A 81 -9.00 -12.07 12.72
C ALA A 81 -9.10 -13.60 12.61
N ARG A 82 -7.98 -14.31 12.53
CA ARG A 82 -7.95 -15.79 12.56
C ARG A 82 -8.50 -16.40 13.87
N ARG A 83 -8.67 -15.58 14.91
CA ARG A 83 -9.31 -15.96 16.19
C ARG A 83 -10.74 -15.43 16.32
N GLY A 84 -11.30 -14.85 15.26
CA GLY A 84 -12.66 -14.35 15.20
C GLY A 84 -12.84 -12.87 15.51
N ALA A 85 -11.76 -12.08 15.69
CA ALA A 85 -11.90 -10.64 15.88
C ALA A 85 -12.36 -9.98 14.56
N PRO A 86 -13.36 -9.07 14.61
CA PRO A 86 -13.78 -8.32 13.44
C PRO A 86 -12.62 -7.54 12.82
N LEU A 87 -12.40 -7.77 11.52
CA LEU A 87 -11.31 -7.18 10.75
C LEU A 87 -11.81 -6.11 9.79
N VAL A 88 -11.11 -5.01 9.73
CA VAL A 88 -11.28 -3.98 8.70
C VAL A 88 -10.04 -3.96 7.82
N ARG A 89 -10.29 -4.14 6.53
CA ARG A 89 -9.32 -4.03 5.44
C ARG A 89 -9.50 -2.69 4.73
N SER A 90 -8.46 -2.22 4.06
CA SER A 90 -8.60 -1.13 3.09
C SER A 90 -9.15 0.20 3.68
N LEU A 91 -8.61 0.67 4.81
CA LEU A 91 -8.98 1.98 5.40
C LEU A 91 -8.86 3.12 4.38
N LYS A 92 -7.90 3.06 3.46
CA LYS A 92 -7.70 4.06 2.41
C LYS A 92 -8.92 4.19 1.47
N ARG A 93 -9.61 3.08 1.15
CA ARG A 93 -10.87 3.12 0.36
C ARG A 93 -11.96 3.94 1.07
N ARG A 94 -12.04 3.86 2.41
CA ARG A 94 -13.01 4.65 3.19
C ARG A 94 -12.69 6.13 3.17
N LEU A 95 -11.40 6.50 3.14
CA LEU A 95 -10.96 7.88 2.95
C LEU A 95 -11.31 8.42 1.56
N SER A 96 -11.36 7.58 0.54
CA SER A 96 -11.69 7.98 -0.84
C SER A 96 -13.19 8.19 -1.07
N SER A 97 -14.05 7.95 -0.07
CA SER A 97 -15.49 8.25 -0.15
C SER A 97 -15.72 9.77 -0.19
N PRO A 98 -16.61 10.27 -1.05
CA PRO A 98 -17.04 11.68 -1.04
C PRO A 98 -17.63 12.14 0.31
N THR A 99 -18.15 11.21 1.10
CA THR A 99 -18.73 11.46 2.44
C THR A 99 -17.75 11.20 3.57
N ALA A 100 -16.46 11.00 3.25
CA ALA A 100 -15.44 10.77 4.28
C ALA A 100 -15.36 11.96 5.23
N SER A 101 -15.35 11.66 6.52
CA SER A 101 -15.16 12.62 7.60
C SER A 101 -14.40 11.93 8.74
N TRP A 102 -13.83 12.69 9.64
CA TRP A 102 -13.17 12.14 10.83
C TRP A 102 -14.09 11.20 11.61
N SER A 103 -15.36 11.59 11.74
CA SER A 103 -16.39 10.85 12.49
C SER A 103 -17.12 9.78 11.67
N ALA A 104 -16.78 9.59 10.38
CA ALA A 104 -17.41 8.56 9.57
C ALA A 104 -17.25 7.19 10.22
N PRO A 105 -18.32 6.35 10.30
CA PRO A 105 -18.25 5.09 11.03
C PRO A 105 -17.44 4.05 10.28
N VAL A 106 -16.55 3.37 11.01
CA VAL A 106 -15.86 2.15 10.60
C VAL A 106 -16.38 1.01 11.44
N SER A 107 -17.07 0.04 10.82
CA SER A 107 -17.73 -1.05 11.51
C SER A 107 -16.77 -2.22 11.75
N PHE A 108 -16.75 -2.70 12.98
CA PHE A 108 -16.09 -3.90 13.45
C PHE A 108 -17.18 -4.81 14.03
N GLY A 109 -17.82 -5.63 13.19
CA GLY A 109 -19.02 -6.39 13.57
C GLY A 109 -20.15 -5.46 14.00
N SER A 110 -20.61 -5.57 15.26
CA SER A 110 -21.65 -4.72 15.85
C SER A 110 -21.13 -3.38 16.40
N THR A 111 -19.82 -3.20 16.48
CA THR A 111 -19.20 -1.98 17.02
C THR A 111 -18.73 -1.07 15.87
N SER A 112 -18.95 0.23 16.01
CA SER A 112 -18.44 1.23 15.05
C SER A 112 -17.56 2.24 15.76
N LEU A 113 -16.44 2.57 15.12
CA LEU A 113 -15.49 3.57 15.60
C LEU A 113 -15.30 4.68 14.54
N PRO A 114 -14.96 5.92 14.93
CA PRO A 114 -14.68 7.00 13.99
C PRO A 114 -13.48 6.67 13.09
N LEU A 115 -13.59 6.94 11.78
CA LEU A 115 -12.55 6.68 10.78
C LEU A 115 -11.22 7.34 11.17
N GLY A 116 -11.26 8.61 11.59
CA GLY A 116 -10.05 9.34 11.99
C GLY A 116 -9.35 8.71 13.19
N GLU A 117 -10.10 8.19 14.17
CA GLU A 117 -9.54 7.52 15.34
C GLU A 117 -8.90 6.19 14.99
N VAL A 118 -9.56 5.38 14.14
CA VAL A 118 -8.99 4.11 13.66
C VAL A 118 -7.71 4.36 12.89
N LEU A 119 -7.71 5.36 12.00
CA LEU A 119 -6.53 5.73 11.22
C LEU A 119 -5.40 6.26 12.11
N ALA A 120 -5.69 7.17 13.04
CA ALA A 120 -4.70 7.69 13.98
C ALA A 120 -4.13 6.59 14.89
N SER A 121 -4.95 5.61 15.29
CA SER A 121 -4.50 4.44 16.03
C SER A 121 -3.54 3.56 15.21
N TYR A 122 -3.88 3.29 13.93
CA TYR A 122 -3.01 2.58 13.01
C TYR A 122 -1.67 3.31 12.81
N LEU A 123 -1.69 4.62 12.63
CA LEU A 123 -0.48 5.41 12.44
C LEU A 123 0.39 5.49 13.71
N ARG A 124 -0.22 5.50 14.91
CA ARG A 124 0.54 5.37 16.19
C ARG A 124 1.26 4.03 16.25
N TYR A 125 0.57 2.95 15.86
CA TYR A 125 1.17 1.63 15.78
C TYR A 125 2.32 1.60 14.75
N LEU A 126 2.14 2.20 13.55
CA LEU A 126 3.20 2.35 12.56
C LEU A 126 4.42 3.07 13.17
N ARG A 127 4.20 4.21 13.86
CA ARG A 127 5.27 4.98 14.52
C ARG A 127 6.03 4.13 15.55
N GLU A 128 5.33 3.35 16.34
CA GLU A 128 5.94 2.45 17.32
C GLU A 128 6.76 1.34 16.65
N ARG A 129 6.27 0.76 15.57
CA ARG A 129 6.99 -0.26 14.80
C ARG A 129 8.24 0.32 14.14
N LEU A 130 8.17 1.52 13.58
CA LEU A 130 9.32 2.24 13.02
C LEU A 130 10.39 2.56 14.07
N TRP A 131 9.98 2.95 15.26
CA TRP A 131 10.91 3.16 16.38
C TRP A 131 11.73 1.92 16.71
N ARG A 132 11.19 0.73 16.47
CA ARG A 132 11.85 -0.56 16.69
C ARG A 132 12.54 -1.12 15.44
N SER A 133 12.33 -0.50 14.27
CA SER A 133 12.95 -0.95 13.02
C SER A 133 14.45 -0.68 13.00
N SER A 134 15.19 -1.46 12.23
CA SER A 134 16.65 -1.27 12.11
C SER A 134 17.03 0.05 11.45
N LEU A 135 16.16 0.59 10.59
CA LEU A 135 16.42 1.80 9.79
C LEU A 135 16.13 3.09 10.58
N LEU A 136 15.04 3.12 11.36
CA LEU A 136 14.56 4.29 12.08
C LEU A 136 14.54 4.10 13.60
N ALA A 137 15.34 3.17 14.12
CA ALA A 137 15.39 2.87 15.55
C ALA A 137 15.77 4.10 16.38
N GLY A 138 14.90 4.48 17.28
CA GLY A 138 15.11 5.62 18.19
C GLY A 138 14.92 7.00 17.54
N VAL A 139 14.47 7.07 16.28
CA VAL A 139 14.18 8.34 15.59
C VAL A 139 12.83 8.88 16.03
N ASP A 140 12.82 10.12 16.54
CA ASP A 140 11.56 10.82 16.88
C ASP A 140 10.94 11.43 15.61
N LEU A 141 9.91 10.78 15.07
CA LEU A 141 9.19 11.20 13.87
C LEU A 141 8.28 12.44 14.12
N GLY A 142 8.19 12.93 15.34
CA GLY A 142 7.58 14.22 15.71
C GLY A 142 8.54 15.39 15.67
N ASP A 143 9.85 15.14 15.50
CA ASP A 143 10.87 16.18 15.45
C ASP A 143 10.79 16.97 14.14
N GLU A 144 10.59 18.28 14.22
CA GLU A 144 10.46 19.22 13.12
C GLU A 144 11.71 19.30 12.21
N ARG A 145 12.84 18.78 12.66
CA ARG A 145 14.06 18.69 11.84
C ARG A 145 13.95 17.68 10.71
N HIS A 146 13.10 16.66 10.88
CA HIS A 146 12.89 15.64 9.86
C HIS A 146 11.93 16.16 8.77
N ARG A 147 12.16 15.71 7.55
CA ARG A 147 11.27 15.97 6.40
C ARG A 147 10.46 14.70 6.15
N ILE A 148 9.18 14.72 6.50
CA ILE A 148 8.28 13.59 6.26
C ILE A 148 7.34 13.96 5.12
N ALA A 149 7.42 13.20 4.02
CA ALA A 149 6.51 13.30 2.89
C ALA A 149 5.52 12.13 2.91
N VAL A 150 4.24 12.44 2.72
CA VAL A 150 3.16 11.44 2.63
C VAL A 150 2.55 11.48 1.24
N ALA A 151 2.37 10.32 0.61
CA ALA A 151 1.73 10.21 -0.68
C ALA A 151 0.20 10.07 -0.54
N VAL A 152 -0.54 10.72 -1.44
CA VAL A 152 -2.00 10.61 -1.57
C VAL A 152 -2.39 10.55 -3.04
N PRO A 153 -3.53 9.89 -3.40
CA PRO A 153 -4.01 9.85 -4.78
C PRO A 153 -4.17 11.26 -5.38
N ALA A 154 -3.90 11.42 -6.68
CA ALA A 154 -4.03 12.72 -7.34
C ALA A 154 -5.47 13.25 -7.30
N HIS A 155 -6.45 12.34 -7.39
CA HIS A 155 -7.88 12.66 -7.33
C HIS A 155 -8.43 12.75 -5.89
N ALA A 156 -7.58 12.66 -4.86
CA ALA A 156 -8.01 12.72 -3.46
C ALA A 156 -8.76 14.01 -3.17
N TYR A 157 -9.97 13.88 -2.64
CA TYR A 157 -10.79 15.00 -2.17
C TYR A 157 -10.10 15.76 -1.04
N GLY A 158 -10.45 17.05 -0.88
CA GLY A 158 -9.93 17.88 0.21
C GLY A 158 -10.11 17.23 1.59
N ALA A 159 -11.28 16.62 1.84
CA ALA A 159 -11.55 15.89 3.09
C ALA A 159 -10.58 14.73 3.31
N GLN A 160 -10.28 13.92 2.28
CA GLN A 160 -9.32 12.83 2.38
C GLN A 160 -7.93 13.34 2.77
N ARG A 161 -7.47 14.42 2.13
CA ARG A 161 -6.17 15.04 2.43
C ARG A 161 -6.11 15.54 3.86
N MET A 162 -7.16 16.24 4.32
CA MET A 162 -7.24 16.77 5.68
C MET A 162 -7.27 15.65 6.73
N ILE A 163 -8.16 14.65 6.58
CA ILE A 163 -8.25 13.53 7.52
C ILE A 163 -6.91 12.79 7.60
N THR A 164 -6.23 12.60 6.47
CA THR A 164 -4.91 11.95 6.44
C THR A 164 -3.90 12.76 7.26
N LEU A 165 -3.78 14.08 7.02
CA LEU A 165 -2.86 14.95 7.77
C LEU A 165 -3.19 14.98 9.27
N ASP A 166 -4.46 15.14 9.61
CA ASP A 166 -4.92 15.18 10.99
C ASP A 166 -4.61 13.88 11.73
N ALA A 167 -4.77 12.74 11.04
CA ALA A 167 -4.47 11.43 11.61
C ALA A 167 -2.94 11.23 11.84
N PHE A 168 -2.09 11.67 10.91
CA PHE A 168 -0.64 11.69 11.10
C PHE A 168 -0.25 12.59 12.28
N ALA A 169 -0.81 13.80 12.36
CA ALA A 169 -0.56 14.71 13.47
C ALA A 169 -1.03 14.13 14.82
N ALA A 170 -2.23 13.52 14.87
CA ALA A 170 -2.76 12.84 16.05
C ALA A 170 -1.93 11.60 16.46
N ALA A 171 -1.20 11.01 15.52
CA ALA A 171 -0.26 9.93 15.77
C ALA A 171 1.15 10.41 16.17
N GLY A 172 1.39 11.72 16.17
CA GLY A 172 2.65 12.33 16.56
C GLY A 172 3.71 12.35 15.47
N PHE A 173 3.32 12.36 14.20
CA PHE A 173 4.21 12.63 13.07
C PHE A 173 4.23 14.12 12.74
N HIS A 174 5.40 14.65 12.43
CA HIS A 174 5.53 15.99 11.85
C HIS A 174 5.63 15.88 10.31
N VAL A 175 4.48 15.85 9.63
CA VAL A 175 4.42 15.78 8.16
C VAL A 175 4.76 17.16 7.57
N THR A 176 5.82 17.22 6.75
CA THR A 176 6.28 18.47 6.13
C THR A 176 5.75 18.67 4.72
N SER A 177 5.36 17.60 4.03
CA SER A 177 4.84 17.67 2.66
C SER A 177 3.87 16.54 2.36
N MET A 178 2.92 16.84 1.48
CA MET A 178 2.01 15.87 0.91
C MET A 178 2.18 15.88 -0.61
N LEU A 179 2.47 14.72 -1.18
CA LEU A 179 2.73 14.54 -2.60
C LEU A 179 1.57 13.77 -3.26
N ASN A 180 1.33 14.03 -4.54
CA ASN A 180 0.46 13.18 -5.32
C ASN A 180 1.21 11.89 -5.70
N GLU A 181 0.59 10.73 -5.54
CA GLU A 181 1.16 9.42 -5.87
C GLU A 181 1.73 9.36 -7.29
N PRO A 182 1.02 9.84 -8.35
CA PRO A 182 1.58 9.83 -9.69
C PRO A 182 2.78 10.76 -9.88
N SER A 183 2.87 11.88 -9.13
CA SER A 183 4.07 12.72 -9.15
C SER A 183 5.27 11.99 -8.56
N ALA A 184 5.05 11.23 -7.47
CA ALA A 184 6.09 10.40 -6.87
C ALA A 184 6.52 9.27 -7.82
N ALA A 185 5.57 8.63 -8.52
CA ALA A 185 5.85 7.63 -9.54
C ALA A 185 6.61 8.20 -10.74
N GLY A 186 6.26 9.40 -11.21
CA GLY A 186 6.97 10.11 -12.27
C GLY A 186 8.41 10.45 -11.87
N PHE A 187 8.61 10.87 -10.61
CA PHE A 187 9.94 11.12 -10.06
C PHE A 187 10.80 9.84 -10.03
N GLU A 188 10.24 8.74 -9.57
CA GLU A 188 10.92 7.44 -9.54
C GLU A 188 11.26 6.96 -10.95
N TYR A 189 10.32 7.11 -11.92
CA TYR A 189 10.58 6.80 -13.32
C TYR A 189 11.76 7.59 -13.87
N SER A 190 11.79 8.91 -13.67
CA SER A 190 12.88 9.77 -14.17
C SER A 190 14.21 9.43 -13.51
N HIS A 191 14.20 9.03 -12.25
CA HIS A 191 15.40 8.59 -11.53
C HIS A 191 15.97 7.29 -12.11
N ARG A 192 15.10 6.30 -12.37
CA ARG A 192 15.53 4.98 -12.88
C ARG A 192 15.75 4.95 -14.39
N ARG A 193 14.99 5.71 -15.14
CA ARG A 193 14.89 5.67 -16.60
C ARG A 193 15.14 7.01 -17.25
N GLY A 194 15.91 7.88 -16.62
CA GLY A 194 16.19 9.23 -17.11
C GLY A 194 16.71 9.31 -18.56
N SER A 195 17.32 8.24 -19.06
CA SER A 195 17.77 8.15 -20.46
C SER A 195 16.62 8.05 -21.49
N THR A 196 15.40 7.68 -21.07
CA THR A 196 14.21 7.63 -21.96
C THR A 196 13.51 8.98 -22.04
N VAL A 197 13.70 9.84 -21.02
CA VAL A 197 13.18 11.22 -21.00
C VAL A 197 14.11 12.10 -21.82
N SER A 198 13.57 12.85 -22.77
CA SER A 198 14.33 13.74 -23.66
C SER A 198 13.53 15.02 -23.89
N SER A 199 14.14 16.02 -24.53
CA SER A 199 13.46 17.28 -24.89
C SER A 199 12.21 17.11 -25.80
N ARG A 200 12.05 15.94 -26.41
CA ARG A 200 10.88 15.59 -27.24
C ARG A 200 9.93 14.61 -26.55
N ARG A 201 10.40 13.90 -25.52
CA ARG A 201 9.65 12.88 -24.78
C ARG A 201 9.75 13.21 -23.30
N THR A 202 8.92 14.14 -22.86
CA THR A 202 8.91 14.61 -21.47
C THR A 202 7.80 13.96 -20.66
N ARG A 203 6.82 13.33 -21.32
CA ARG A 203 5.61 12.82 -20.65
C ARG A 203 5.75 11.36 -20.26
N VAL A 204 5.39 11.07 -19.03
CA VAL A 204 5.31 9.70 -18.46
C VAL A 204 3.87 9.42 -18.10
N LEU A 205 3.35 8.31 -18.60
CA LEU A 205 2.06 7.81 -18.19
C LEU A 205 2.24 6.84 -17.02
N THR A 206 1.60 7.11 -15.89
CA THR A 206 1.60 6.20 -14.75
C THR A 206 0.37 5.30 -14.80
N TYR A 207 0.55 4.02 -14.51
CA TYR A 207 -0.50 3.03 -14.34
C TYR A 207 -0.29 2.40 -12.96
N ASP A 208 -1.07 2.86 -11.98
CA ASP A 208 -0.96 2.41 -10.59
C ASP A 208 -2.17 1.54 -10.24
N LEU A 209 -1.99 0.21 -10.34
CA LEU A 209 -2.98 -0.76 -9.89
C LEU A 209 -2.58 -1.25 -8.49
N GLY A 210 -3.12 -0.57 -7.49
CA GLY A 210 -2.92 -0.88 -6.08
C GLY A 210 -3.75 -2.06 -5.59
N GLY A 211 -3.79 -2.25 -4.27
CA GLY A 211 -4.64 -3.27 -3.66
C GLY A 211 -6.12 -2.93 -3.79
N GLY A 212 -6.50 -1.68 -3.58
CA GLY A 212 -7.90 -1.28 -3.53
C GLY A 212 -8.28 -0.16 -4.49
N THR A 213 -7.33 0.49 -5.13
CA THR A 213 -7.54 1.62 -6.04
C THR A 213 -6.75 1.44 -7.32
N PHE A 214 -7.27 2.02 -8.37
CA PHE A 214 -6.56 2.24 -9.62
C PHE A 214 -6.38 3.74 -9.83
N ASP A 215 -5.16 4.17 -10.11
CA ASP A 215 -4.80 5.53 -10.43
C ASP A 215 -3.96 5.57 -11.71
N THR A 216 -4.26 6.52 -12.58
CA THR A 216 -3.48 6.78 -13.79
C THR A 216 -3.30 8.26 -13.96
N ALA A 217 -2.12 8.70 -14.40
CA ALA A 217 -1.84 10.09 -14.65
C ALA A 217 -0.83 10.29 -15.75
N LEU A 218 -0.97 11.40 -16.45
CA LEU A 218 0.02 11.91 -17.37
C LEU A 218 0.87 12.94 -16.63
N VAL A 219 2.16 12.66 -16.48
CA VAL A 219 3.11 13.49 -15.77
C VAL A 219 4.12 14.06 -16.75
N ASP A 220 4.26 15.39 -16.79
CA ASP A 220 5.33 16.05 -17.53
C ASP A 220 6.60 16.12 -16.67
N VAL A 221 7.72 15.70 -17.25
CA VAL A 221 9.00 15.60 -16.57
C VAL A 221 10.01 16.52 -17.28
N VAL A 222 10.25 17.67 -16.68
CA VAL A 222 11.20 18.65 -17.22
C VAL A 222 12.34 18.86 -16.21
N GLY A 223 13.47 18.22 -16.44
CA GLY A 223 14.60 18.29 -15.52
C GLY A 223 14.29 17.66 -14.16
N ARG A 224 14.08 18.49 -13.14
CA ARG A 224 13.68 18.07 -11.79
C ARG A 224 12.22 18.38 -11.46
N ASP A 225 11.52 19.05 -12.35
CA ASP A 225 10.15 19.43 -12.16
C ASP A 225 9.22 18.31 -12.70
N HIS A 226 8.21 17.96 -11.93
CA HIS A 226 7.24 16.90 -12.25
C HIS A 226 5.85 17.48 -12.07
N GLU A 227 5.17 17.71 -13.17
CA GLU A 227 3.83 18.27 -13.19
C GLU A 227 2.81 17.23 -13.63
N VAL A 228 1.75 17.04 -12.84
CA VAL A 228 0.61 16.19 -13.23
C VAL A 228 -0.27 17.00 -14.16
N LEU A 229 -0.23 16.67 -15.46
CA LEU A 229 -1.05 17.33 -16.48
C LEU A 229 -2.51 16.91 -16.37
N ALA A 230 -2.75 15.63 -16.17
CA ALA A 230 -4.08 15.07 -15.97
C ALA A 230 -3.99 13.77 -15.16
N ALA A 231 -5.04 13.47 -14.41
CA ALA A 231 -5.15 12.24 -13.65
C ALA A 231 -6.59 11.72 -13.67
N ARG A 232 -6.71 10.40 -13.59
CA ARG A 232 -7.96 9.66 -13.42
C ARG A 232 -7.74 8.60 -12.36
N GLY A 233 -8.79 8.22 -11.67
CA GLY A 233 -8.68 7.16 -10.67
C GLY A 233 -10.04 6.59 -10.32
N GLN A 234 -10.01 5.38 -9.77
CA GLN A 234 -11.17 4.65 -9.32
C GLN A 234 -10.87 3.94 -8.00
N SER A 235 -11.70 4.15 -6.99
CA SER A 235 -11.48 3.66 -5.63
C SER A 235 -12.07 2.26 -5.36
N ASP A 236 -12.71 1.66 -6.35
CA ASP A 236 -13.30 0.32 -6.33
C ASP A 236 -12.75 -0.56 -7.47
N LEU A 237 -11.48 -0.33 -7.83
CA LEU A 237 -10.77 -1.11 -8.82
C LEU A 237 -9.34 -1.36 -8.33
N GLY A 238 -9.02 -2.61 -8.01
CA GLY A 238 -7.70 -2.98 -7.50
C GLY A 238 -7.52 -4.47 -7.30
N GLY A 239 -6.42 -4.86 -6.69
CA GLY A 239 -6.09 -6.25 -6.41
C GLY A 239 -7.10 -6.95 -5.49
N ASP A 240 -7.72 -6.21 -4.56
CA ASP A 240 -8.76 -6.76 -3.66
C ASP A 240 -10.01 -7.21 -4.43
N ASP A 241 -10.33 -6.53 -5.56
CA ASP A 241 -11.47 -6.92 -6.41
C ASP A 241 -11.17 -8.21 -7.17
N ILE A 242 -9.91 -8.44 -7.53
CA ILE A 242 -9.46 -9.72 -8.12
C ILE A 242 -9.48 -10.83 -7.06
N ASP A 243 -9.14 -10.53 -5.79
CA ASP A 243 -9.22 -11.48 -4.68
C ASP A 243 -10.67 -11.91 -4.43
N LEU A 244 -11.61 -10.95 -4.42
CA LEU A 244 -13.04 -11.21 -4.29
C LEU A 244 -13.56 -12.07 -5.44
N LEU A 245 -13.20 -11.73 -6.68
CA LEU A 245 -13.58 -12.49 -7.86
C LEU A 245 -13.08 -13.95 -7.78
N LEU A 246 -11.82 -14.15 -7.35
CA LEU A 246 -11.26 -15.49 -7.15
C LEU A 246 -12.03 -16.24 -6.04
N ALA A 247 -12.35 -15.58 -4.94
CA ALA A 247 -13.13 -16.18 -3.86
C ALA A 247 -14.52 -16.61 -4.33
N GLU A 248 -15.23 -15.78 -5.10
CA GLU A 248 -16.53 -16.13 -5.70
C GLU A 248 -16.42 -17.37 -6.62
N MET A 249 -15.40 -17.42 -7.47
CA MET A 249 -15.15 -18.57 -8.36
C MET A 249 -14.85 -19.86 -7.58
N ILE A 250 -14.13 -19.76 -6.46
CA ILE A 250 -13.85 -20.91 -5.57
C ILE A 250 -15.11 -21.41 -4.91
N LEU A 251 -15.96 -20.51 -4.40
CA LEU A 251 -17.23 -20.86 -3.76
C LEU A 251 -18.19 -21.52 -4.75
N GLU A 252 -18.33 -20.95 -5.95
CA GLU A 252 -19.13 -21.54 -7.02
C GLU A 252 -18.65 -22.94 -7.40
N ARG A 253 -17.32 -23.11 -7.58
CA ARG A 253 -16.72 -24.42 -7.89
C ARG A 253 -16.92 -25.45 -6.79
N ALA A 254 -16.92 -25.02 -5.54
CA ALA A 254 -17.17 -25.88 -4.38
C ALA A 254 -18.65 -26.16 -4.13
N GLY A 255 -19.57 -25.41 -4.74
CA GLY A 255 -21.01 -25.46 -4.48
C GLY A 255 -21.36 -24.98 -3.07
N VAL A 256 -20.65 -23.98 -2.54
CA VAL A 256 -20.85 -23.41 -1.19
C VAL A 256 -21.34 -21.97 -1.33
N GLY A 257 -22.43 -21.61 -0.65
CA GLY A 257 -22.93 -20.25 -0.59
C GLY A 257 -22.05 -19.37 0.30
N GLN A 258 -21.93 -18.10 -0.06
CA GLN A 258 -21.15 -17.14 0.74
C GLN A 258 -21.73 -17.00 2.17
N GLU A 259 -23.05 -17.11 2.32
CA GLU A 259 -23.78 -17.06 3.59
C GLU A 259 -23.51 -18.25 4.52
N GLU A 260 -22.94 -19.31 3.98
CA GLU A 260 -22.57 -20.50 4.75
C GLU A 260 -21.21 -20.36 5.46
N LEU A 261 -20.44 -19.31 5.10
CA LEU A 261 -19.13 -19.03 5.67
C LEU A 261 -19.27 -18.16 6.91
N SER A 262 -18.57 -18.54 7.96
CA SER A 262 -18.31 -17.64 9.08
C SER A 262 -17.37 -16.50 8.65
N SER A 263 -17.32 -15.42 9.43
CA SER A 263 -16.38 -14.32 9.16
C SER A 263 -14.92 -14.77 9.13
N VAL A 264 -14.54 -15.72 9.98
CA VAL A 264 -13.18 -16.29 10.02
C VAL A 264 -12.87 -17.06 8.74
N GLU A 265 -13.80 -17.89 8.26
CA GLU A 265 -13.63 -18.64 7.02
C GLU A 265 -13.57 -17.70 5.79
N THR A 266 -14.37 -16.63 5.80
CA THR A 266 -14.35 -15.61 4.76
C THR A 266 -13.00 -14.89 4.73
N ASP A 267 -12.47 -14.48 5.89
CA ASP A 267 -11.18 -13.83 5.98
C ASP A 267 -10.03 -14.75 5.56
N ASP A 268 -10.08 -16.03 5.95
CA ASP A 268 -9.09 -17.03 5.56
C ASP A 268 -9.12 -17.30 4.05
N LEU A 269 -10.32 -17.45 3.46
CA LEU A 269 -10.49 -17.61 2.02
C LEU A 269 -9.91 -16.42 1.25
N LEU A 270 -10.18 -15.18 1.69
CA LEU A 270 -9.66 -13.98 1.05
C LEU A 270 -8.13 -13.87 1.19
N ASP A 271 -7.57 -14.25 2.33
CA ASP A 271 -6.11 -14.28 2.52
C ASP A 271 -5.45 -15.31 1.60
N GLN A 272 -6.02 -16.52 1.47
CA GLN A 272 -5.55 -17.55 0.53
C GLN A 272 -5.65 -17.09 -0.93
N CYS A 273 -6.77 -16.45 -1.32
CA CYS A 273 -6.97 -15.91 -2.66
C CYS A 273 -5.92 -14.84 -2.99
N ARG A 274 -5.62 -13.94 -2.03
CA ARG A 274 -4.57 -12.94 -2.16
C ARG A 274 -3.20 -13.57 -2.34
N GLU A 275 -2.82 -14.50 -1.48
CA GLU A 275 -1.53 -15.20 -1.56
C GLU A 275 -1.40 -15.97 -2.88
N ALA A 276 -2.46 -16.64 -3.30
CA ALA A 276 -2.48 -17.34 -4.59
C ALA A 276 -2.30 -16.37 -5.76
N LYS A 277 -3.04 -15.24 -5.79
CA LYS A 277 -2.92 -14.21 -6.83
C LYS A 277 -1.50 -13.61 -6.86
N GLU A 278 -0.93 -13.25 -5.72
CA GLU A 278 0.41 -12.67 -5.63
C GLU A 278 1.53 -13.66 -6.03
N SER A 279 1.27 -14.96 -5.94
CA SER A 279 2.18 -16.01 -6.38
C SER A 279 2.09 -16.37 -7.87
N LEU A 280 1.12 -15.79 -8.60
CA LEU A 280 0.94 -16.08 -10.01
C LEU A 280 2.12 -15.58 -10.84
N ALA A 281 2.60 -16.45 -11.71
CA ALA A 281 3.59 -16.14 -12.73
C ALA A 281 3.03 -16.53 -14.11
N PRO A 282 3.54 -15.99 -15.22
CA PRO A 282 3.02 -16.27 -16.56
C PRO A 282 2.90 -17.77 -16.93
N GLN A 283 3.71 -18.61 -16.30
CA GLN A 283 3.70 -20.07 -16.48
C GLN A 283 2.75 -20.82 -15.54
N THR A 284 2.15 -20.14 -14.56
CA THR A 284 1.24 -20.77 -13.60
C THR A 284 -0.02 -21.24 -14.31
N ARG A 285 -0.36 -22.52 -14.17
CA ARG A 285 -1.52 -23.11 -14.84
C ARG A 285 -2.69 -23.35 -13.92
N ARG A 286 -2.44 -23.57 -12.63
CA ARG A 286 -3.46 -23.95 -11.63
C ARG A 286 -3.34 -23.10 -10.38
N ILE A 287 -4.49 -22.77 -9.84
CA ILE A 287 -4.67 -22.14 -8.54
C ILE A 287 -5.31 -23.19 -7.65
N VAL A 288 -4.78 -23.37 -6.45
CA VAL A 288 -5.30 -24.33 -5.47
C VAL A 288 -5.60 -23.57 -4.19
N ILE A 289 -6.85 -23.60 -3.76
CA ILE A 289 -7.31 -22.97 -2.52
C ILE A 289 -7.92 -24.05 -1.63
N ASP A 290 -7.57 -24.06 -0.36
CA ASP A 290 -8.19 -24.96 0.61
C ASP A 290 -9.46 -24.33 1.16
N LEU A 291 -10.60 -25.00 0.95
CA LEU A 291 -11.88 -24.62 1.52
C LEU A 291 -12.36 -25.71 2.48
N ARG A 292 -12.27 -25.42 3.79
CA ARG A 292 -12.69 -26.36 4.85
C ARG A 292 -11.98 -27.72 4.79
N GLY A 293 -10.67 -27.71 4.52
CA GLY A 293 -9.86 -28.93 4.40
C GLY A 293 -10.04 -29.67 3.07
N ARG A 294 -10.66 -29.03 2.06
CA ARG A 294 -10.84 -29.57 0.72
C ARG A 294 -10.17 -28.69 -0.31
N PRO A 295 -9.21 -29.19 -1.10
CA PRO A 295 -8.59 -28.40 -2.15
C PRO A 295 -9.56 -28.16 -3.31
N VAL A 296 -9.80 -26.89 -3.62
CA VAL A 296 -10.55 -26.45 -4.81
C VAL A 296 -9.54 -26.00 -5.85
N ILE A 297 -9.65 -26.50 -7.06
CA ILE A 297 -8.69 -26.26 -8.13
C ILE A 297 -9.37 -25.47 -9.26
N LEU A 298 -8.74 -24.34 -9.63
CA LEU A 298 -9.08 -23.53 -10.81
C LEU A 298 -7.92 -23.51 -11.79
N GLN A 299 -8.20 -23.38 -13.10
CA GLN A 299 -7.17 -23.03 -14.06
C GLN A 299 -6.88 -21.54 -13.96
N ALA A 300 -5.60 -21.13 -14.00
CA ALA A 300 -5.25 -19.71 -13.94
C ALA A 300 -5.88 -18.91 -15.10
N ALA A 301 -6.05 -19.52 -16.26
CA ALA A 301 -6.71 -18.90 -17.42
C ALA A 301 -8.17 -18.53 -17.12
N GLU A 302 -8.90 -19.32 -16.31
CA GLU A 302 -10.29 -19.00 -15.93
C GLU A 302 -10.34 -17.69 -15.13
N LEU A 303 -9.41 -17.49 -14.17
CA LEU A 303 -9.28 -16.24 -13.42
C LEU A 303 -8.88 -15.09 -14.35
N TYR A 304 -7.96 -15.31 -15.30
CA TYR A 304 -7.52 -14.27 -16.22
C TYR A 304 -8.67 -13.78 -17.11
N ASP A 305 -9.49 -14.70 -17.62
CA ASP A 305 -10.66 -14.37 -18.42
C ASP A 305 -11.74 -13.66 -17.59
N ALA A 306 -11.98 -14.11 -16.37
CA ALA A 306 -12.94 -13.49 -15.45
C ALA A 306 -12.50 -12.07 -14.99
N ALA A 307 -11.19 -11.84 -14.84
CA ALA A 307 -10.64 -10.53 -14.46
C ALA A 307 -10.57 -9.53 -15.62
N ARG A 308 -10.74 -9.98 -16.89
CA ARG A 308 -10.67 -9.11 -18.08
C ARG A 308 -11.55 -7.85 -17.99
N PRO A 309 -12.82 -7.89 -17.52
CA PRO A 309 -13.64 -6.69 -17.39
C PRO A 309 -13.06 -5.67 -16.39
N LEU A 310 -12.43 -6.13 -15.32
CA LEU A 310 -11.76 -5.22 -14.34
C LEU A 310 -10.58 -4.52 -15.01
N LEU A 311 -9.76 -5.25 -15.75
CA LEU A 311 -8.60 -4.68 -16.46
C LEU A 311 -9.05 -3.76 -17.60
N GLN A 312 -10.14 -4.08 -18.29
CA GLN A 312 -10.70 -3.22 -19.33
C GLN A 312 -11.13 -1.86 -18.77
N ARG A 313 -11.75 -1.83 -17.57
CA ARG A 313 -12.10 -0.57 -16.88
C ARG A 313 -10.86 0.30 -16.60
N SER A 314 -9.72 -0.29 -16.26
CA SER A 314 -8.47 0.48 -16.04
C SER A 314 -7.96 1.11 -17.34
N LEU A 315 -8.07 0.40 -18.47
CA LEU A 315 -7.71 0.94 -19.79
C LEU A 315 -8.64 2.07 -20.23
N GLU A 316 -9.95 1.95 -19.98
CA GLU A 316 -10.94 2.98 -20.29
C GLU A 316 -10.69 4.28 -19.49
N LEU A 317 -10.20 4.16 -18.25
CA LEU A 317 -9.79 5.33 -17.46
C LEU A 317 -8.51 5.97 -17.98
N MET A 318 -7.62 5.19 -18.58
CA MET A 318 -6.34 5.66 -19.13
C MET A 318 -6.50 6.28 -20.52
N GLU A 319 -7.46 5.79 -21.31
CA GLU A 319 -7.66 6.21 -22.71
C GLU A 319 -7.76 7.74 -22.89
N PRO A 320 -8.52 8.51 -22.07
CA PRO A 320 -8.61 9.97 -22.23
C PRO A 320 -7.27 10.68 -21.99
N LEU A 321 -6.35 10.08 -21.23
CA LEU A 321 -5.02 10.67 -20.99
C LEU A 321 -4.09 10.50 -22.19
N VAL A 322 -4.39 9.55 -23.06
CA VAL A 322 -3.58 9.21 -24.24
C VAL A 322 -4.25 9.70 -25.52
N GLY A 323 -5.61 9.71 -25.56
CA GLY A 323 -6.39 9.98 -26.75
C GLY A 323 -6.79 11.43 -27.01
N GLY A 324 -6.56 12.33 -26.06
CA GLY A 324 -6.82 13.75 -26.24
C GLY A 324 -7.50 14.43 -25.06
N LEU A 325 -6.77 15.26 -24.37
CA LEU A 325 -7.35 16.41 -23.67
C LEU A 325 -7.82 17.39 -24.75
N ASP A 326 -8.99 18.03 -24.60
CA ASP A 326 -9.73 18.81 -25.61
C ASP A 326 -8.94 19.90 -26.38
N ASP A 327 -7.68 20.20 -25.99
CA ASP A 327 -6.80 21.20 -26.62
C ASP A 327 -5.48 20.65 -27.19
N GLY A 328 -5.46 19.40 -27.56
CA GLY A 328 -4.30 18.73 -28.15
C GLY A 328 -3.93 17.48 -27.38
N ALA A 329 -4.35 16.32 -27.92
CA ALA A 329 -3.86 15.04 -27.46
C ALA A 329 -2.36 15.11 -27.33
N PRO A 330 -1.77 14.58 -26.23
CA PRO A 330 -0.34 14.33 -26.27
C PRO A 330 -0.08 13.43 -27.48
N ASP A 331 0.72 13.92 -28.39
CA ASP A 331 1.24 13.06 -29.44
C ASP A 331 1.93 11.90 -28.73
N LEU A 332 1.56 10.66 -29.03
CA LEU A 332 2.19 9.46 -28.46
C LEU A 332 3.72 9.51 -28.62
N THR A 333 4.22 10.32 -29.57
CA THR A 333 5.66 10.58 -29.75
C THR A 333 6.28 11.37 -28.60
N GLU A 334 5.48 12.09 -27.76
CA GLU A 334 5.94 12.80 -26.59
C GLU A 334 5.98 11.94 -25.32
N ILE A 335 5.40 10.75 -25.37
CA ILE A 335 5.40 9.81 -24.24
C ILE A 335 6.74 9.09 -24.17
N ALA A 336 7.46 9.30 -23.06
CA ALA A 336 8.71 8.63 -22.76
C ALA A 336 8.50 7.15 -22.40
N GLY A 337 7.39 6.84 -21.76
CA GLY A 337 7.02 5.48 -21.39
C GLY A 337 5.80 5.41 -20.46
N ILE A 338 5.37 4.17 -20.22
CA ILE A 338 4.35 3.84 -19.24
C ILE A 338 5.08 3.27 -18.02
N TYR A 339 4.76 3.78 -16.83
CA TYR A 339 5.32 3.30 -15.59
C TYR A 339 4.26 2.54 -14.79
N LEU A 340 4.45 1.23 -14.70
CA LEU A 340 3.58 0.35 -13.92
C LEU A 340 4.02 0.40 -12.45
N VAL A 341 3.10 0.77 -11.58
CA VAL A 341 3.26 0.79 -10.12
C VAL A 341 2.06 0.12 -9.47
N GLY A 342 2.14 -0.09 -8.14
CA GLY A 342 1.13 -0.82 -7.40
C GLY A 342 1.31 -2.35 -7.47
N GLY A 343 1.04 -3.02 -6.34
CA GLY A 343 1.30 -4.46 -6.22
C GLY A 343 0.50 -5.33 -7.18
N ALA A 344 -0.73 -4.92 -7.53
CA ALA A 344 -1.58 -5.67 -8.45
C ALA A 344 -1.18 -5.49 -9.93
N SER A 345 -0.31 -4.52 -10.25
CA SER A 345 0.28 -4.42 -11.59
C SER A 345 1.21 -5.59 -11.95
N ALA A 346 1.58 -6.41 -10.96
CA ALA A 346 2.31 -7.67 -11.19
C ALA A 346 1.39 -8.83 -11.59
N PHE A 347 0.08 -8.64 -11.61
CA PHE A 347 -0.87 -9.68 -12.06
C PHE A 347 -0.65 -9.98 -13.55
N PRO A 348 -0.39 -11.26 -13.95
CA PRO A 348 0.11 -11.57 -15.29
C PRO A 348 -0.68 -11.02 -16.47
N PRO A 349 -2.03 -10.83 -16.42
CA PRO A 349 -2.78 -10.22 -17.50
C PRO A 349 -2.62 -8.70 -17.66
N VAL A 350 -2.05 -7.98 -16.67
CA VAL A 350 -1.73 -6.55 -16.77
C VAL A 350 -0.52 -6.35 -17.67
#